data_11534d47078dda0b51c2b999f59da11f
#
_entry.id   11534d47078dda0b51c2b999f59da11f
#
_cell.length_a   1.000
_cell.length_b   1.000
_cell.length_c   1.000
_cell.angle_alpha   90.00
_cell.angle_beta   90.00
_cell.angle_gamma   90.00
#
_symmetry.space_group_name_H-M   'P 1'
#
loop_
_entity.id
_entity.type
_entity.pdbx_description
1 polymer ?
#
loop_
_entity_poly.entity_id
_entity_poly.type
_entity_poly.pdbx_seq_one_letter_code
_entity_poly.pdbx_strand_id
1 'polypeptide(L)'
;MSGQLFQNNLIPDHYSGKYKGSFAYLTIKDRLPIILVKVVDFLCQNKNSIVESYGETAKEEVKEVIGRLSALQNEMVTNKNIKPLVCDSPDVTVWNGYLKQHEDIYGFPPTWFESSWLYSECYFYRRIKQAFQLSTSLNEFDPFHKQKEDSFISAIDAASFLCSALNETIAELGNSNGKTNLFHFRRYLEVSLWSNKWDLSISSGKLNSENSSPLNHLEELRKNIIVDDTDILWQILQDSNNSSKDVLIDIVLDNAGFELFCDLCLLYFLQAAKLVKRIRLHVKMMPWFVSDTLEKDIYWLLEVLLKSNHENLVKFSEECMNKITAGKWEILNEPFWTYPHDFSEMESADPLLYKKLGESDLIIFKGDLNYRKLTGDRQWDETTSFEEALNGFLPSSLATLRTIKADVVVGLQSGTCDQLNKISQNWKFKGDYAVIQCYKKLSNLS
;
A
#
# COMPACT_ATOMS: atom_id res chain seq x y z
N MET A 1 -0.67 -44.96 17.05
CA MET A 1 -1.94 -44.48 16.44
C MET A 1 -2.33 -43.24 17.20
N SER A 2 -1.85 -42.09 16.78
CA SER A 2 -2.25 -40.79 17.30
C SER A 2 -2.91 -40.06 16.11
N GLY A 3 -4.27 -40.11 16.14
CA GLY A 3 -5.05 -39.34 15.14
C GLY A 3 -4.90 -37.85 15.38
N GLN A 4 -4.20 -37.16 14.49
CA GLN A 4 -4.29 -35.72 14.37
C GLN A 4 -5.69 -35.40 13.82
N LEU A 5 -6.52 -34.84 14.68
CA LEU A 5 -7.74 -34.15 14.29
C LEU A 5 -7.34 -32.91 13.49
N PHE A 6 -7.33 -33.01 12.16
CA PHE A 6 -7.43 -31.84 11.31
C PHE A 6 -8.83 -31.24 11.54
N GLN A 7 -8.91 -30.21 12.35
CA GLN A 7 -10.06 -29.30 12.30
C GLN A 7 -10.08 -28.76 10.87
N ASN A 8 -11.14 -29.06 10.12
CA ASN A 8 -11.47 -28.39 8.85
C ASN A 8 -11.79 -26.92 9.17
N ASN A 9 -10.79 -26.07 9.28
CA ASN A 9 -11.00 -24.64 9.31
C ASN A 9 -11.48 -24.25 7.91
N LEU A 10 -12.79 -24.09 7.73
CA LEU A 10 -13.37 -23.54 6.52
C LEU A 10 -12.82 -22.13 6.37
N ILE A 11 -12.17 -21.85 5.22
CA ILE A 11 -11.72 -20.52 4.86
C ILE A 11 -12.96 -19.61 4.79
N PRO A 12 -13.02 -18.47 5.53
CA PRO A 12 -14.20 -17.63 5.53
C PRO A 12 -14.51 -16.98 4.17
N ASP A 13 -15.77 -16.61 3.98
CA ASP A 13 -16.20 -15.87 2.78
C ASP A 13 -15.52 -14.51 2.70
N HIS A 14 -15.39 -13.99 1.47
CA HIS A 14 -14.91 -12.63 1.24
C HIS A 14 -15.94 -11.58 1.70
N TYR A 15 -15.46 -10.41 2.10
CA TYR A 15 -16.32 -9.24 2.18
C TYR A 15 -16.88 -8.89 0.80
N SER A 16 -18.12 -8.39 0.75
CA SER A 16 -18.84 -8.12 -0.47
C SER A 16 -19.82 -6.97 -0.28
N GLY A 17 -20.10 -6.23 -1.34
CA GLY A 17 -21.09 -5.16 -1.37
C GLY A 17 -22.54 -5.63 -1.29
N LYS A 18 -22.82 -6.94 -1.34
CA LYS A 18 -24.17 -7.49 -1.23
C LYS A 18 -24.87 -7.18 0.12
N TYR A 19 -24.07 -6.94 1.17
CA TYR A 19 -24.58 -6.65 2.51
C TYR A 19 -24.80 -5.14 2.70
N LYS A 20 -26.03 -4.69 2.61
CA LYS A 20 -26.41 -3.28 2.83
C LYS A 20 -26.00 -2.83 4.23
N GLY A 21 -25.28 -1.70 4.31
CA GLY A 21 -24.76 -1.17 5.57
C GLY A 21 -23.32 -1.59 5.90
N SER A 22 -22.71 -2.56 5.17
CA SER A 22 -21.29 -2.84 5.27
C SER A 22 -20.46 -1.70 4.68
N PHE A 23 -19.20 -1.60 5.07
CA PHE A 23 -18.28 -0.62 4.48
C PHE A 23 -18.01 -0.93 3.00
N ALA A 24 -17.93 -2.21 2.64
CA ALA A 24 -17.86 -2.65 1.25
C ALA A 24 -19.02 -2.11 0.39
N TYR A 25 -20.26 -2.21 0.90
CA TYR A 25 -21.42 -1.65 0.22
C TYR A 25 -21.31 -0.13 0.02
N LEU A 26 -20.97 0.61 1.08
CA LEU A 26 -20.81 2.06 1.02
C LEU A 26 -19.66 2.48 0.08
N THR A 27 -18.59 1.71 0.06
CA THR A 27 -17.47 1.96 -0.86
C THR A 27 -17.91 1.83 -2.32
N ILE A 28 -18.53 0.73 -2.70
CA ILE A 28 -18.95 0.49 -4.09
C ILE A 28 -20.06 1.47 -4.51
N LYS A 29 -21.00 1.75 -3.60
CA LYS A 29 -22.15 2.60 -3.90
C LYS A 29 -21.80 4.08 -4.00
N ASP A 30 -20.99 4.58 -3.07
CA ASP A 30 -20.80 6.02 -2.89
C ASP A 30 -19.37 6.46 -3.20
N ARG A 31 -18.36 5.80 -2.62
CA ARG A 31 -16.96 6.25 -2.71
C ARG A 31 -16.36 6.09 -4.10
N LEU A 32 -16.49 4.92 -4.72
CA LEU A 32 -15.90 4.66 -6.04
C LEU A 32 -16.53 5.54 -7.14
N PRO A 33 -17.87 5.75 -7.21
CA PRO A 33 -18.45 6.70 -8.15
C PRO A 33 -17.97 8.15 -7.95
N ILE A 34 -17.73 8.59 -6.70
CA ILE A 34 -17.16 9.91 -6.43
C ILE A 34 -15.74 10.04 -6.99
N ILE A 35 -14.93 8.98 -6.94
CA ILE A 35 -13.58 9.00 -7.55
C ILE A 35 -13.68 9.21 -9.06
N LEU A 36 -14.61 8.55 -9.75
CA LEU A 36 -14.83 8.77 -11.19
C LEU A 36 -15.23 10.21 -11.49
N VAL A 37 -16.13 10.79 -10.69
CA VAL A 37 -16.54 12.19 -10.84
C VAL A 37 -15.33 13.12 -10.71
N LYS A 38 -14.45 12.88 -9.72
CA LYS A 38 -13.23 13.67 -9.54
C LYS A 38 -12.28 13.55 -10.72
N VAL A 39 -12.10 12.36 -11.29
CA VAL A 39 -11.28 12.17 -12.50
C VAL A 39 -11.88 12.90 -13.70
N VAL A 40 -13.19 12.81 -13.91
CA VAL A 40 -13.88 13.51 -14.98
C VAL A 40 -13.77 15.03 -14.80
N ASP A 41 -13.98 15.54 -13.59
CA ASP A 41 -13.84 16.96 -13.28
C ASP A 41 -12.42 17.46 -13.54
N PHE A 42 -11.40 16.72 -13.08
CA PHE A 42 -10.00 17.01 -13.37
C PHE A 42 -9.72 17.09 -14.88
N LEU A 43 -10.21 16.14 -15.67
CA LEU A 43 -10.04 16.13 -17.12
C LEU A 43 -10.71 17.34 -17.78
N CYS A 44 -11.90 17.73 -17.32
CA CYS A 44 -12.62 18.89 -17.82
C CYS A 44 -11.88 20.20 -17.51
N GLN A 45 -11.43 20.36 -16.27
CA GLN A 45 -10.75 21.59 -15.82
C GLN A 45 -9.36 21.75 -16.46
N ASN A 46 -8.63 20.65 -16.69
CA ASN A 46 -7.25 20.67 -17.20
C ASN A 46 -7.15 20.38 -18.71
N LYS A 47 -8.27 20.39 -19.44
CA LYS A 47 -8.31 20.00 -20.86
C LYS A 47 -7.28 20.74 -21.71
N ASN A 48 -7.12 22.05 -21.54
CA ASN A 48 -6.19 22.85 -22.33
C ASN A 48 -4.74 22.45 -22.05
N SER A 49 -4.37 22.32 -20.78
CA SER A 49 -3.03 21.89 -20.38
C SER A 49 -2.71 20.45 -20.85
N ILE A 50 -3.72 19.57 -20.86
CA ILE A 50 -3.56 18.22 -21.40
C ILE A 50 -3.30 18.26 -22.90
N VAL A 51 -4.04 19.08 -23.64
CA VAL A 51 -3.82 19.25 -25.10
C VAL A 51 -2.44 19.85 -25.39
N GLU A 52 -1.99 20.84 -24.60
CA GLU A 52 -0.64 21.41 -24.72
C GLU A 52 0.45 20.35 -24.51
N SER A 53 0.25 19.45 -23.56
CA SER A 53 1.25 18.44 -23.20
C SER A 53 1.22 17.19 -24.11
N TYR A 54 0.05 16.79 -24.59
CA TYR A 54 -0.16 15.53 -25.32
C TYR A 54 -0.55 15.70 -26.79
N GLY A 55 -0.70 16.95 -27.26
CA GLY A 55 -1.03 17.30 -28.65
C GLY A 55 -2.53 17.40 -28.94
N GLU A 56 -2.88 17.90 -30.11
CA GLU A 56 -4.28 18.22 -30.53
C GLU A 56 -5.20 16.97 -30.52
N THR A 57 -4.66 15.79 -30.79
CA THR A 57 -5.43 14.54 -30.74
C THR A 57 -6.01 14.28 -29.36
N ALA A 58 -5.31 14.68 -28.29
CA ALA A 58 -5.77 14.55 -26.91
C ALA A 58 -7.09 15.27 -26.63
N LYS A 59 -7.45 16.29 -27.44
CA LYS A 59 -8.69 17.04 -27.29
C LYS A 59 -9.95 16.19 -27.46
N GLU A 60 -9.97 15.33 -28.43
CA GLU A 60 -11.08 14.40 -28.66
C GLU A 60 -10.94 13.17 -27.74
N GLU A 61 -9.71 12.68 -27.52
CA GLU A 61 -9.46 11.55 -26.62
C GLU A 61 -9.93 11.83 -25.19
N VAL A 62 -9.76 13.05 -24.66
CA VAL A 62 -10.32 13.45 -23.35
C VAL A 62 -11.83 13.24 -23.29
N LYS A 63 -12.56 13.61 -24.35
CA LYS A 63 -14.03 13.41 -24.41
C LYS A 63 -14.40 11.93 -24.42
N GLU A 64 -13.65 11.13 -25.19
CA GLU A 64 -13.86 9.68 -25.24
C GLU A 64 -13.57 9.01 -23.89
N VAL A 65 -12.47 9.40 -23.22
CA VAL A 65 -12.14 8.92 -21.87
C VAL A 65 -13.27 9.26 -20.89
N ILE A 66 -13.77 10.51 -20.90
CA ILE A 66 -14.92 10.93 -20.08
C ILE A 66 -16.15 10.07 -20.37
N GLY A 67 -16.42 9.77 -21.64
CA GLY A 67 -17.51 8.88 -22.03
C GLY A 67 -17.37 7.47 -21.47
N ARG A 68 -16.16 6.89 -21.54
CA ARG A 68 -15.84 5.56 -20.98
C ARG A 68 -15.97 5.52 -19.45
N LEU A 69 -15.50 6.55 -18.74
CA LEU A 69 -15.62 6.68 -17.28
C LEU A 69 -17.08 6.86 -16.85
N SER A 70 -17.86 7.64 -17.58
CA SER A 70 -19.30 7.81 -17.32
C SER A 70 -20.08 6.49 -17.54
N ALA A 71 -19.71 5.72 -18.57
CA ALA A 71 -20.27 4.39 -18.80
C ALA A 71 -19.93 3.43 -17.64
N LEU A 72 -18.68 3.43 -17.15
CA LEU A 72 -18.26 2.67 -15.98
C LEU A 72 -19.06 3.05 -14.73
N GLN A 73 -19.26 4.34 -14.47
CA GLN A 73 -20.07 4.82 -13.36
C GLN A 73 -21.51 4.28 -13.44
N ASN A 74 -22.12 4.32 -14.62
CA ASN A 74 -23.47 3.77 -14.84
C ASN A 74 -23.53 2.26 -14.59
N GLU A 75 -22.53 1.50 -15.05
CA GLU A 75 -22.43 0.06 -14.78
C GLU A 75 -22.41 -0.24 -13.29
N MET A 76 -21.66 0.52 -12.51
CA MET A 76 -21.54 0.34 -11.06
C MET A 76 -22.83 0.70 -10.33
N VAL A 77 -23.36 1.90 -10.57
CA VAL A 77 -24.55 2.40 -9.87
C VAL A 77 -25.78 1.53 -10.15
N THR A 78 -25.87 0.94 -11.34
CA THR A 78 -26.97 0.04 -11.72
C THR A 78 -26.66 -1.43 -11.47
N ASN A 79 -25.56 -1.76 -10.79
CA ASN A 79 -25.14 -3.12 -10.48
C ASN A 79 -25.14 -4.07 -11.68
N LYS A 80 -24.63 -3.62 -12.83
CA LYS A 80 -24.50 -4.45 -14.03
C LYS A 80 -23.43 -5.51 -13.85
N ASN A 81 -23.47 -6.52 -14.71
CA ASN A 81 -22.40 -7.50 -14.82
C ASN A 81 -21.08 -6.80 -15.14
N ILE A 82 -20.03 -7.25 -14.50
CA ILE A 82 -18.65 -6.80 -14.77
C ILE A 82 -18.28 -7.25 -16.18
N LYS A 83 -17.87 -6.31 -17.03
CA LYS A 83 -17.50 -6.58 -18.42
C LYS A 83 -16.02 -6.95 -18.53
N PRO A 84 -15.62 -7.84 -19.44
CA PRO A 84 -14.21 -8.14 -19.68
C PRO A 84 -13.44 -6.91 -20.16
N LEU A 85 -12.12 -6.91 -19.94
CA LEU A 85 -11.20 -5.94 -20.51
C LEU A 85 -11.03 -6.18 -22.01
N VAL A 86 -10.87 -5.07 -22.77
CA VAL A 86 -10.77 -5.11 -24.25
C VAL A 86 -9.53 -4.37 -24.79
N CYS A 87 -8.69 -3.79 -23.89
CA CYS A 87 -7.44 -3.16 -24.29
C CYS A 87 -6.35 -4.20 -24.58
N ASP A 88 -5.33 -3.80 -25.34
CA ASP A 88 -4.13 -4.61 -25.58
C ASP A 88 -3.11 -4.38 -24.46
N SER A 89 -3.09 -5.29 -23.47
CA SER A 89 -2.17 -5.24 -22.33
C SER A 89 -1.94 -6.67 -21.80
N PRO A 90 -0.72 -7.02 -21.37
CA PRO A 90 -0.38 -8.38 -20.94
C PRO A 90 -1.24 -8.92 -19.79
N ASP A 91 -1.71 -8.06 -18.90
CA ASP A 91 -2.53 -8.42 -17.75
C ASP A 91 -3.99 -8.72 -18.08
N VAL A 92 -4.46 -8.36 -19.29
CA VAL A 92 -5.85 -8.60 -19.73
C VAL A 92 -6.21 -10.09 -19.70
N THR A 93 -5.30 -10.95 -20.07
CA THR A 93 -5.52 -12.41 -20.03
C THR A 93 -5.75 -12.88 -18.58
N VAL A 94 -5.00 -12.35 -17.63
CA VAL A 94 -5.15 -12.69 -16.21
C VAL A 94 -6.51 -12.21 -15.70
N TRP A 95 -6.85 -10.93 -15.94
CA TRP A 95 -8.10 -10.34 -15.50
C TRP A 95 -9.34 -11.01 -16.10
N ASN A 96 -9.32 -11.28 -17.41
CA ASN A 96 -10.44 -11.92 -18.10
C ASN A 96 -10.52 -13.41 -17.74
N GLY A 97 -9.38 -14.07 -17.48
CA GLY A 97 -9.35 -15.44 -16.96
C GLY A 97 -10.00 -15.55 -15.59
N TYR A 98 -9.70 -14.63 -14.68
CA TYR A 98 -10.31 -14.58 -13.34
C TYR A 98 -11.81 -14.34 -13.41
N LEU A 99 -12.26 -13.44 -14.28
CA LEU A 99 -13.67 -13.17 -14.54
C LEU A 99 -14.41 -14.41 -15.03
N LYS A 100 -13.81 -15.13 -16.00
CA LYS A 100 -14.36 -16.37 -16.54
C LYS A 100 -14.42 -17.49 -15.50
N GLN A 101 -13.38 -17.64 -14.69
CA GLN A 101 -13.35 -18.62 -13.61
C GLN A 101 -14.52 -18.40 -12.63
N HIS A 102 -14.81 -17.15 -12.29
CA HIS A 102 -15.96 -16.83 -11.46
C HIS A 102 -17.28 -17.27 -12.12
N GLU A 103 -17.46 -16.98 -13.41
CA GLU A 103 -18.64 -17.41 -14.18
C GLU A 103 -18.78 -18.94 -14.23
N ASP A 104 -17.66 -19.65 -14.44
CA ASP A 104 -17.64 -21.11 -14.47
C ASP A 104 -18.00 -21.75 -13.12
N ILE A 105 -17.59 -21.12 -11.99
CA ILE A 105 -17.89 -21.61 -10.64
C ILE A 105 -19.35 -21.34 -10.24
N TYR A 106 -19.84 -20.14 -10.51
CA TYR A 106 -21.15 -19.69 -10.01
C TYR A 106 -22.26 -19.78 -11.05
N GLY A 107 -21.96 -20.03 -12.32
CA GLY A 107 -22.94 -20.16 -13.41
C GLY A 107 -23.48 -18.82 -13.95
N PHE A 108 -22.96 -17.68 -13.48
CA PHE A 108 -23.32 -16.34 -13.94
C PHE A 108 -22.14 -15.36 -13.80
N PRO A 109 -22.05 -14.35 -14.69
CA PRO A 109 -21.01 -13.35 -14.60
C PRO A 109 -21.17 -12.51 -13.32
N PRO A 110 -20.05 -12.13 -12.67
CA PRO A 110 -20.08 -11.36 -11.44
C PRO A 110 -20.68 -9.95 -11.65
N THR A 111 -21.35 -9.42 -10.63
CA THR A 111 -21.80 -8.02 -10.57
C THR A 111 -20.95 -7.22 -9.58
N TRP A 112 -21.05 -5.89 -9.63
CA TRP A 112 -20.23 -5.00 -8.79
C TRP A 112 -20.48 -5.19 -7.28
N PHE A 113 -21.72 -5.48 -6.86
CA PHE A 113 -22.04 -5.64 -5.44
C PHE A 113 -21.96 -7.09 -4.94
N GLU A 114 -22.10 -8.08 -5.82
CA GLU A 114 -22.11 -9.50 -5.41
C GLU A 114 -20.72 -10.12 -5.41
N SER A 115 -19.79 -9.57 -6.21
CA SER A 115 -18.38 -9.99 -6.21
C SER A 115 -17.69 -9.68 -4.89
N SER A 116 -16.55 -10.31 -4.64
CA SER A 116 -15.71 -9.89 -3.51
C SER A 116 -15.36 -8.41 -3.62
N TRP A 117 -15.38 -7.71 -2.47
CA TRP A 117 -15.11 -6.28 -2.45
C TRP A 117 -13.71 -5.95 -2.98
N LEU A 118 -12.70 -6.71 -2.55
CA LEU A 118 -11.33 -6.54 -3.02
C LEU A 118 -11.22 -6.63 -4.55
N TYR A 119 -11.86 -7.66 -5.15
CA TYR A 119 -11.90 -7.81 -6.61
C TYR A 119 -12.58 -6.64 -7.29
N SER A 120 -13.79 -6.26 -6.84
CA SER A 120 -14.55 -5.15 -7.43
C SER A 120 -13.77 -3.84 -7.38
N GLU A 121 -13.10 -3.55 -6.26
CA GLU A 121 -12.32 -2.32 -6.09
C GLU A 121 -11.05 -2.34 -6.94
N CYS A 122 -10.31 -3.45 -6.99
CA CYS A 122 -9.16 -3.60 -7.89
C CYS A 122 -9.59 -3.48 -9.36
N TYR A 123 -10.68 -4.15 -9.75
CA TYR A 123 -11.19 -4.09 -11.12
C TYR A 123 -11.64 -2.69 -11.53
N PHE A 124 -12.20 -1.92 -10.60
CA PHE A 124 -12.53 -0.52 -10.79
C PHE A 124 -11.31 0.30 -11.25
N TYR A 125 -10.19 0.23 -10.55
CA TYR A 125 -8.97 0.94 -10.94
C TYR A 125 -8.39 0.41 -12.26
N ARG A 126 -8.47 -0.88 -12.49
CA ARG A 126 -8.06 -1.47 -13.76
C ARG A 126 -8.92 -0.98 -14.94
N ARG A 127 -10.22 -0.77 -14.72
CA ARG A 127 -11.14 -0.20 -15.72
C ARG A 127 -10.89 1.29 -15.96
N ILE A 128 -10.48 2.05 -14.95
CA ILE A 128 -10.00 3.43 -15.14
C ILE A 128 -8.76 3.42 -16.04
N LYS A 129 -7.74 2.60 -15.76
CA LYS A 129 -6.56 2.50 -16.62
C LYS A 129 -6.94 2.12 -18.06
N GLN A 130 -7.85 1.17 -18.27
CA GLN A 130 -8.33 0.82 -19.60
C GLN A 130 -8.97 2.01 -20.32
N ALA A 131 -9.72 2.87 -19.62
CA ALA A 131 -10.35 4.02 -20.26
C ALA A 131 -9.34 4.95 -20.94
N PHE A 132 -8.13 5.06 -20.37
CA PHE A 132 -7.01 5.79 -20.95
C PHE A 132 -6.23 4.94 -21.97
N GLN A 133 -5.98 3.67 -21.71
CA GLN A 133 -5.23 2.77 -22.60
C GLN A 133 -5.86 2.61 -24.00
N LEU A 134 -7.16 2.84 -24.12
CA LEU A 134 -7.88 2.85 -25.40
C LEU A 134 -7.68 4.16 -26.20
N SER A 135 -6.84 5.07 -25.72
CA SER A 135 -6.44 6.30 -26.41
C SER A 135 -5.02 6.15 -26.94
N THR A 136 -4.66 6.92 -27.95
CA THR A 136 -3.31 6.90 -28.54
C THR A 136 -2.35 7.80 -27.78
N SER A 137 -2.76 9.06 -27.54
CA SER A 137 -1.94 10.07 -26.86
C SER A 137 -2.00 9.96 -25.33
N LEU A 138 -3.16 9.52 -24.78
CA LEU A 138 -3.40 9.46 -23.34
C LEU A 138 -3.24 8.05 -22.73
N ASN A 139 -2.68 7.08 -23.45
CA ASN A 139 -2.57 5.69 -23.02
C ASN A 139 -1.82 5.51 -21.70
N GLU A 140 -0.81 6.33 -21.41
CA GLU A 140 -0.03 6.30 -20.15
C GLU A 140 -0.39 7.43 -19.18
N PHE A 141 -1.49 8.16 -19.45
CA PHE A 141 -1.90 9.25 -18.58
C PHE A 141 -2.27 8.75 -17.18
N ASP A 142 -1.75 9.43 -16.15
CA ASP A 142 -2.08 9.19 -14.76
C ASP A 142 -3.00 10.32 -14.24
N PRO A 143 -4.30 10.03 -14.05
CA PRO A 143 -5.25 11.05 -13.60
C PRO A 143 -5.06 11.47 -12.15
N PHE A 144 -4.21 10.78 -11.39
CA PHE A 144 -3.98 11.02 -9.97
C PHE A 144 -2.64 11.70 -9.70
N HIS A 145 -1.78 11.83 -10.71
CA HIS A 145 -0.41 12.33 -10.54
C HIS A 145 -0.38 13.70 -9.86
N LYS A 146 -1.16 14.65 -10.37
CA LYS A 146 -1.20 16.02 -9.82
C LYS A 146 -1.61 16.08 -8.35
N GLN A 147 -2.56 15.25 -7.95
CA GLN A 147 -2.98 15.18 -6.55
C GLN A 147 -1.85 14.67 -5.63
N LYS A 148 -1.06 13.68 -6.10
CA LYS A 148 0.11 13.17 -5.35
C LYS A 148 1.19 14.24 -5.20
N GLU A 149 1.44 14.99 -6.26
CA GLU A 149 2.40 16.11 -6.24
C GLU A 149 1.97 17.20 -5.26
N ASP A 150 0.74 17.70 -5.39
CA ASP A 150 0.23 18.78 -4.55
C ASP A 150 0.21 18.41 -3.07
N SER A 151 -0.11 17.14 -2.74
CA SER A 151 -0.04 16.62 -1.38
C SER A 151 1.38 16.70 -0.82
N PHE A 152 2.39 16.24 -1.56
CA PHE A 152 3.78 16.28 -1.07
C PHE A 152 4.32 17.70 -0.95
N ILE A 153 4.06 18.56 -1.93
CA ILE A 153 4.53 19.95 -1.90
C ILE A 153 4.02 20.68 -0.64
N SER A 154 2.78 20.41 -0.24
CA SER A 154 2.21 20.98 0.99
C SER A 154 2.90 20.48 2.27
N ALA A 155 3.59 19.33 2.22
CA ALA A 155 4.26 18.68 3.35
C ALA A 155 5.79 18.89 3.36
N ILE A 156 6.35 19.71 2.47
CA ILE A 156 7.80 19.86 2.28
C ILE A 156 8.54 20.31 3.56
N ASP A 157 7.96 21.19 4.35
CA ASP A 157 8.54 21.65 5.61
C ASP A 157 8.56 20.51 6.65
N ALA A 158 7.48 19.73 6.74
CA ALA A 158 7.43 18.55 7.62
C ALA A 158 8.48 17.51 7.21
N ALA A 159 8.70 17.34 5.90
CA ALA A 159 9.77 16.48 5.38
C ALA A 159 11.15 17.00 5.79
N SER A 160 11.39 18.30 5.72
CA SER A 160 12.65 18.91 6.17
C SER A 160 12.92 18.68 7.65
N PHE A 161 11.91 18.88 8.52
CA PHE A 161 12.04 18.59 9.94
C PHE A 161 12.38 17.12 10.21
N LEU A 162 11.67 16.19 9.56
CA LEU A 162 11.93 14.76 9.73
C LEU A 162 13.33 14.39 9.25
N CYS A 163 13.79 14.95 8.14
CA CYS A 163 15.14 14.73 7.61
C CYS A 163 16.23 15.25 8.57
N SER A 164 16.03 16.40 9.20
CA SER A 164 16.96 16.93 10.23
C SER A 164 17.07 15.98 11.41
N ALA A 165 15.94 15.51 11.94
CA ALA A 165 15.92 14.54 13.03
C ALA A 165 16.57 13.19 12.64
N LEU A 166 16.42 12.77 11.37
CA LEU A 166 17.09 11.57 10.85
C LEU A 166 18.62 11.76 10.84
N ASN A 167 19.11 12.90 10.39
CA ASN A 167 20.55 13.21 10.37
C ASN A 167 21.14 13.22 11.79
N GLU A 168 20.44 13.81 12.76
CA GLU A 168 20.83 13.79 14.18
C GLU A 168 20.91 12.34 14.70
N THR A 169 19.86 11.55 14.43
CA THR A 169 19.84 10.12 14.79
C THR A 169 21.01 9.35 14.21
N ILE A 170 21.34 9.57 12.93
CA ILE A 170 22.45 8.89 12.26
C ILE A 170 23.80 9.26 12.88
N ALA A 171 23.97 10.53 13.26
CA ALA A 171 25.17 10.99 13.95
C ALA A 171 25.35 10.30 15.32
N GLU A 172 24.27 9.99 16.01
CA GLU A 172 24.28 9.27 17.30
C GLU A 172 24.61 7.77 17.14
N LEU A 173 24.27 7.14 16.00
CA LEU A 173 24.48 5.68 15.81
C LEU A 173 25.93 5.25 15.98
N GLY A 174 26.90 6.08 15.61
CA GLY A 174 28.32 5.81 15.75
C GLY A 174 28.79 5.62 17.20
N ASN A 175 28.04 6.15 18.18
CA ASN A 175 28.35 6.16 19.60
C ASN A 175 27.37 5.34 20.46
N SER A 176 26.37 4.65 19.82
CA SER A 176 25.24 4.08 20.49
C SER A 176 25.41 2.58 20.80
N ASN A 177 24.73 2.12 21.86
CA ASN A 177 24.55 0.72 22.18
C ASN A 177 23.25 0.16 21.54
N GLY A 178 23.07 -1.16 21.55
CA GLY A 178 21.91 -1.82 20.91
C GLY A 178 20.53 -1.33 21.40
N LYS A 179 20.41 -0.82 22.65
CA LYS A 179 19.14 -0.28 23.17
C LYS A 179 18.74 1.03 22.49
N THR A 180 19.72 1.89 22.24
CA THR A 180 19.49 3.16 21.51
C THR A 180 19.02 2.88 20.08
N ASN A 181 19.60 1.86 19.42
CA ASN A 181 19.18 1.48 18.07
C ASN A 181 17.74 0.97 18.01
N LEU A 182 17.27 0.19 18.99
CA LEU A 182 15.87 -0.26 19.08
C LEU A 182 14.92 0.93 19.28
N PHE A 183 15.28 1.91 20.09
CA PHE A 183 14.48 3.12 20.29
C PHE A 183 14.29 3.89 18.98
N HIS A 184 15.37 4.10 18.22
CA HIS A 184 15.32 4.79 16.94
C HIS A 184 14.59 3.96 15.88
N PHE A 185 14.80 2.63 15.86
CA PHE A 185 14.05 1.73 14.99
C PHE A 185 12.55 1.88 15.19
N ARG A 186 12.06 1.75 16.43
CA ARG A 186 10.65 1.92 16.77
C ARG A 186 10.13 3.29 16.31
N ARG A 187 10.90 4.36 16.52
CA ARG A 187 10.55 5.71 16.11
C ARG A 187 10.31 5.83 14.60
N TYR A 188 11.22 5.35 13.76
CA TYR A 188 11.06 5.42 12.30
C TYR A 188 10.04 4.44 11.76
N LEU A 189 9.86 3.30 12.40
CA LEU A 189 8.78 2.35 12.09
C LEU A 189 7.40 3.00 12.32
N GLU A 190 7.21 3.66 13.45
CA GLU A 190 5.99 4.39 13.78
C GLU A 190 5.78 5.62 12.87
N VAL A 191 6.85 6.32 12.49
CA VAL A 191 6.79 7.39 11.48
C VAL A 191 6.24 6.85 10.17
N SER A 192 6.79 5.75 9.66
CA SER A 192 6.31 5.09 8.45
C SER A 192 4.85 4.60 8.59
N LEU A 193 4.46 4.05 9.73
CA LEU A 193 3.10 3.56 10.00
C LEU A 193 2.06 4.69 9.97
N TRP A 194 2.35 5.83 10.59
CA TRP A 194 1.39 6.92 10.77
C TRP A 194 1.46 8.03 9.71
N SER A 195 2.37 7.92 8.75
CA SER A 195 2.64 8.91 7.71
C SER A 195 1.40 9.36 6.94
N ASN A 196 0.52 8.46 6.58
CA ASN A 196 -0.73 8.76 5.88
C ASN A 196 -1.70 9.62 6.72
N LYS A 197 -1.71 9.44 8.03
CA LYS A 197 -2.53 10.27 8.94
C LYS A 197 -2.01 11.70 9.02
N TRP A 198 -0.69 11.89 9.00
CA TRP A 198 -0.07 13.21 8.99
C TRP A 198 -0.26 13.92 7.66
N ASP A 199 -0.08 13.23 6.54
CA ASP A 199 -0.33 13.78 5.21
C ASP A 199 -1.74 14.36 5.09
N LEU A 200 -2.76 13.62 5.52
CA LEU A 200 -4.14 14.07 5.58
C LEU A 200 -4.35 15.25 6.55
N SER A 201 -3.59 15.33 7.64
CA SER A 201 -3.70 16.42 8.62
C SER A 201 -3.03 17.70 8.13
N ILE A 202 -1.92 17.59 7.42
CA ILE A 202 -1.21 18.72 6.81
C ILE A 202 -2.03 19.28 5.65
N SER A 203 -2.45 18.43 4.71
CA SER A 203 -3.23 18.82 3.53
C SER A 203 -4.60 19.40 3.86
N SER A 204 -5.19 19.02 5.01
CA SER A 204 -6.44 19.61 5.52
C SER A 204 -6.26 20.88 6.35
N GLY A 205 -5.02 21.37 6.53
CA GLY A 205 -4.70 22.58 7.32
C GLY A 205 -4.92 22.42 8.84
N LYS A 206 -5.07 21.19 9.34
CA LYS A 206 -5.24 20.92 10.78
C LYS A 206 -3.95 21.00 11.56
N LEU A 207 -2.80 20.80 10.91
CA LEU A 207 -1.47 20.98 11.50
C LEU A 207 -0.81 22.17 10.80
N ASN A 208 -0.43 23.19 11.58
CA ASN A 208 0.43 24.27 11.09
C ASN A 208 1.85 23.72 10.91
N SER A 209 2.41 23.85 9.71
CA SER A 209 3.71 23.34 9.32
C SER A 209 4.87 23.80 10.22
N GLU A 210 4.73 24.94 10.86
CA GLU A 210 5.82 25.58 11.64
C GLU A 210 6.04 24.99 13.05
N ASN A 211 5.07 24.25 13.63
CA ASN A 211 5.16 23.80 15.04
C ASN A 211 4.91 22.31 15.28
N SER A 212 4.72 21.51 14.24
CA SER A 212 4.33 20.10 14.41
C SER A 212 5.30 19.15 13.74
N SER A 213 6.43 18.88 14.42
CA SER A 213 7.22 17.70 14.08
C SER A 213 6.33 16.45 14.20
N PRO A 214 6.24 15.58 13.17
CA PRO A 214 5.58 14.28 13.27
C PRO A 214 6.00 13.50 14.52
N LEU A 215 7.22 13.71 14.98
CA LEU A 215 7.82 13.02 16.11
C LEU A 215 7.20 13.37 17.46
N ASN A 216 6.62 14.56 17.61
CA ASN A 216 6.05 15.03 18.89
C ASN A 216 4.73 14.31 19.26
N HIS A 217 4.04 13.73 18.26
CA HIS A 217 2.74 13.06 18.46
C HIS A 217 2.85 11.53 18.49
N LEU A 218 4.05 10.95 18.29
CA LEU A 218 4.22 9.50 18.23
C LEU A 218 3.80 8.81 19.54
N GLU A 219 4.10 9.37 20.71
CA GLU A 219 3.72 8.75 21.99
C GLU A 219 2.19 8.65 22.18
N GLU A 220 1.45 9.63 21.69
CA GLU A 220 -0.02 9.59 21.71
C GLU A 220 -0.56 8.55 20.71
N LEU A 221 0.00 8.50 19.52
CA LEU A 221 -0.42 7.59 18.47
C LEU A 221 -0.06 6.13 18.77
N ARG A 222 1.04 5.90 19.50
CA ARG A 222 1.45 4.55 19.94
C ARG A 222 0.36 3.84 20.72
N LYS A 223 -0.43 4.54 21.52
CA LYS A 223 -1.56 3.96 22.27
C LYS A 223 -2.66 3.40 21.38
N ASN A 224 -2.69 3.83 20.12
CA ASN A 224 -3.65 3.39 19.10
C ASN A 224 -3.13 2.24 18.23
N ILE A 225 -1.92 1.72 18.50
CA ILE A 225 -1.41 0.49 17.89
C ILE A 225 -1.98 -0.68 18.72
N ILE A 226 -2.98 -1.37 18.16
CA ILE A 226 -3.73 -2.39 18.90
C ILE A 226 -3.08 -3.79 18.85
N VAL A 227 -2.15 -3.99 17.92
CA VAL A 227 -1.20 -5.13 17.90
C VAL A 227 0.16 -4.56 17.55
N ASP A 228 1.17 -4.81 18.37
CA ASP A 228 2.52 -4.26 18.21
C ASP A 228 3.58 -5.34 18.32
N ASP A 229 3.97 -5.91 17.19
CA ASP A 229 5.03 -6.92 17.06
C ASP A 229 6.41 -6.29 16.74
N THR A 230 6.63 -5.01 17.07
CA THR A 230 7.88 -4.28 16.77
C THR A 230 9.10 -5.02 17.33
N ASP A 231 8.99 -5.61 18.51
CA ASP A 231 10.12 -6.34 19.13
C ASP A 231 10.45 -7.64 18.38
N ILE A 232 9.43 -8.33 17.83
CA ILE A 232 9.63 -9.50 16.96
C ILE A 232 10.33 -9.07 15.66
N LEU A 233 9.88 -7.97 15.05
CA LEU A 233 10.46 -7.42 13.83
C LEU A 233 11.94 -7.03 14.05
N TRP A 234 12.23 -6.37 15.16
CA TRP A 234 13.59 -6.04 15.58
C TRP A 234 14.46 -7.30 15.71
N GLN A 235 13.94 -8.34 16.34
CA GLN A 235 14.67 -9.58 16.52
C GLN A 235 14.98 -10.29 15.19
N ILE A 236 14.05 -10.28 14.22
CA ILE A 236 14.29 -10.83 12.88
C ILE A 236 15.50 -10.13 12.24
N LEU A 237 15.52 -8.79 12.26
CA LEU A 237 16.65 -8.01 11.70
C LEU A 237 17.98 -8.29 12.41
N GLN A 238 17.95 -8.44 13.74
CA GLN A 238 19.14 -8.77 14.52
C GLN A 238 19.67 -10.17 14.21
N ASP A 239 18.79 -11.17 14.15
CA ASP A 239 19.16 -12.57 13.87
C ASP A 239 19.76 -12.70 12.46
N SER A 240 19.16 -12.04 11.48
CA SER A 240 19.67 -12.01 10.11
C SER A 240 21.04 -11.34 10.02
N ASN A 241 21.23 -10.23 10.71
CA ASN A 241 22.50 -9.49 10.72
C ASN A 241 23.62 -10.28 11.41
N ASN A 242 23.32 -11.04 12.48
CA ASN A 242 24.28 -11.86 13.20
C ASN A 242 24.75 -13.10 12.41
N SER A 243 24.01 -13.50 11.36
CA SER A 243 24.35 -14.65 10.52
C SER A 243 25.47 -14.39 9.52
N SER A 244 26.11 -13.23 9.57
CA SER A 244 27.16 -12.77 8.62
C SER A 244 26.69 -12.68 7.15
N LYS A 245 25.38 -12.71 6.93
CA LYS A 245 24.73 -12.60 5.61
C LYS A 245 24.46 -11.15 5.27
N ASP A 246 24.52 -10.83 3.98
CA ASP A 246 24.06 -9.53 3.47
C ASP A 246 22.53 -9.44 3.59
N VAL A 247 22.04 -8.86 4.67
CA VAL A 247 20.59 -8.77 4.93
C VAL A 247 19.88 -8.04 3.80
N LEU A 248 18.91 -8.72 3.20
CA LEU A 248 18.03 -8.23 2.14
C LEU A 248 16.61 -8.09 2.66
N ILE A 249 16.02 -6.92 2.45
CA ILE A 249 14.59 -6.73 2.72
C ILE A 249 13.82 -6.34 1.46
N ASP A 250 12.57 -6.77 1.40
CA ASP A 250 11.58 -6.25 0.47
C ASP A 250 10.63 -5.30 1.20
N ILE A 251 10.22 -4.22 0.54
CA ILE A 251 9.12 -3.37 1.00
C ILE A 251 8.10 -3.22 -0.11
N VAL A 252 6.86 -3.63 0.14
CA VAL A 252 5.74 -3.45 -0.77
C VAL A 252 5.04 -2.15 -0.38
N LEU A 253 5.30 -1.11 -1.16
CA LEU A 253 4.88 0.26 -0.88
C LEU A 253 3.36 0.46 -1.03
N ASP A 254 2.84 1.46 -0.32
CA ASP A 254 1.47 1.93 -0.39
C ASP A 254 1.44 3.30 -1.07
N ASN A 255 1.27 4.39 -0.35
CA ASN A 255 1.04 5.71 -0.93
C ASN A 255 2.33 6.43 -1.32
N ALA A 256 2.27 7.16 -2.44
CA ALA A 256 3.27 8.15 -2.84
C ALA A 256 3.25 9.38 -1.90
N GLY A 257 4.05 10.39 -2.21
CA GLY A 257 4.07 11.65 -1.48
C GLY A 257 4.75 11.55 -0.12
N PHE A 258 4.13 12.12 0.93
CA PHE A 258 4.75 12.17 2.26
C PHE A 258 4.92 10.79 2.90
N GLU A 259 4.01 9.85 2.63
CA GLU A 259 4.17 8.48 3.11
C GLU A 259 5.41 7.81 2.51
N LEU A 260 5.59 7.89 1.19
CA LEU A 260 6.80 7.41 0.52
C LEU A 260 8.07 8.04 1.12
N PHE A 261 8.07 9.35 1.38
CA PHE A 261 9.20 10.02 2.02
C PHE A 261 9.52 9.42 3.40
N CYS A 262 8.50 9.18 4.22
CA CYS A 262 8.66 8.55 5.54
C CYS A 262 9.21 7.12 5.42
N ASP A 263 8.76 6.36 4.42
CA ASP A 263 9.26 5.01 4.15
C ASP A 263 10.74 5.06 3.74
N LEU A 264 11.12 5.99 2.87
CA LEU A 264 12.53 6.18 2.50
C LEU A 264 13.40 6.59 3.72
N CYS A 265 12.87 7.37 4.67
CA CYS A 265 13.55 7.69 5.92
C CYS A 265 13.79 6.44 6.79
N LEU A 266 12.78 5.55 6.93
CA LEU A 266 12.94 4.26 7.61
C LEU A 266 14.03 3.41 6.94
N LEU A 267 13.97 3.25 5.62
CA LEU A 267 14.92 2.44 4.86
C LEU A 267 16.35 3.00 4.94
N TYR A 268 16.47 4.32 4.91
CA TYR A 268 17.75 5.00 5.07
C TYR A 268 18.33 4.75 6.47
N PHE A 269 17.48 4.87 7.51
CA PHE A 269 17.87 4.55 8.88
C PHE A 269 18.34 3.10 9.02
N LEU A 270 17.60 2.12 8.48
CA LEU A 270 17.97 0.70 8.56
C LEU A 270 19.36 0.41 7.97
N GLN A 271 19.72 1.07 6.86
CA GLN A 271 21.04 0.92 6.27
C GLN A 271 22.14 1.68 7.05
N ALA A 272 21.84 2.90 7.54
CA ALA A 272 22.78 3.66 8.36
C ALA A 272 23.10 2.94 9.68
N ALA A 273 22.09 2.29 10.28
CA ALA A 273 22.24 1.44 11.47
C ALA A 273 22.90 0.08 11.17
N LYS A 274 23.28 -0.21 9.92
CA LYS A 274 23.88 -1.47 9.44
C LYS A 274 23.03 -2.71 9.72
N LEU A 275 21.71 -2.54 9.80
CA LEU A 275 20.75 -3.63 9.99
C LEU A 275 20.40 -4.31 8.67
N VAL A 276 20.49 -3.56 7.55
CA VAL A 276 20.11 -4.01 6.22
C VAL A 276 21.17 -3.56 5.22
N LYS A 277 21.49 -4.41 4.24
CA LYS A 277 22.47 -4.09 3.20
C LYS A 277 21.84 -3.78 1.85
N ARG A 278 20.81 -4.52 1.46
CA ARG A 278 20.09 -4.34 0.20
C ARG A 278 18.59 -4.24 0.45
N ILE A 279 17.92 -3.45 -0.38
CA ILE A 279 16.48 -3.19 -0.28
C ILE A 279 15.87 -3.30 -1.68
N ARG A 280 14.75 -4.02 -1.81
CA ARG A 280 13.90 -4.02 -2.99
C ARG A 280 12.61 -3.27 -2.66
N LEU A 281 12.31 -2.24 -3.46
CA LEU A 281 11.12 -1.42 -3.33
C LEU A 281 10.12 -1.87 -4.39
N HIS A 282 9.02 -2.48 -3.97
CA HIS A 282 7.96 -2.91 -4.86
C HIS A 282 6.92 -1.82 -5.01
N VAL A 283 6.71 -1.38 -6.26
CA VAL A 283 5.76 -0.33 -6.63
C VAL A 283 4.67 -0.88 -7.55
N LYS A 284 3.60 -0.13 -7.76
CA LYS A 284 2.56 -0.50 -8.71
C LYS A 284 2.99 -0.16 -10.14
N MET A 285 2.59 -0.98 -11.10
CA MET A 285 2.94 -0.78 -12.51
C MET A 285 2.02 0.24 -13.22
N MET A 286 0.88 0.57 -12.64
CA MET A 286 -0.10 1.51 -13.20
C MET A 286 -0.76 2.32 -12.10
N PRO A 287 -1.39 3.50 -12.42
CA PRO A 287 -2.15 4.29 -11.45
C PRO A 287 -3.16 3.43 -10.69
N TRP A 288 -3.03 3.39 -9.35
CA TRP A 288 -3.72 2.43 -8.51
C TRP A 288 -4.20 3.08 -7.21
N PHE A 289 -5.40 2.77 -6.75
CA PHE A 289 -6.00 3.26 -5.50
C PHE A 289 -5.80 4.76 -5.22
N VAL A 290 -5.77 5.58 -6.29
CA VAL A 290 -5.54 7.04 -6.30
C VAL A 290 -4.10 7.42 -5.97
N SER A 291 -3.56 6.95 -4.85
CA SER A 291 -2.30 7.45 -4.27
C SER A 291 -1.16 6.43 -4.26
N ASP A 292 -1.38 5.18 -4.70
CA ASP A 292 -0.34 4.16 -4.66
C ASP A 292 0.91 4.59 -5.45
N THR A 293 2.06 4.21 -4.91
CA THR A 293 3.38 4.57 -5.45
C THR A 293 3.67 3.85 -6.76
N LEU A 294 4.03 4.62 -7.77
CA LEU A 294 4.60 4.17 -9.03
C LEU A 294 6.11 4.43 -9.05
N GLU A 295 6.84 3.77 -9.93
CA GLU A 295 8.27 4.02 -10.11
C GLU A 295 8.57 5.50 -10.39
N LYS A 296 7.80 6.13 -11.27
CA LYS A 296 7.93 7.57 -11.58
C LYS A 296 7.74 8.48 -10.36
N ASP A 297 6.91 8.07 -9.38
CA ASP A 297 6.65 8.87 -8.19
C ASP A 297 7.87 8.90 -7.26
N ILE A 298 8.68 7.82 -7.22
CA ILE A 298 9.95 7.80 -6.49
C ILE A 298 10.93 8.81 -7.10
N TYR A 299 11.15 8.75 -8.41
CA TYR A 299 12.07 9.66 -9.09
C TYR A 299 11.60 11.11 -9.01
N TRP A 300 10.29 11.37 -9.19
CA TRP A 300 9.72 12.69 -9.03
C TRP A 300 9.95 13.25 -7.61
N LEU A 301 9.68 12.44 -6.58
CA LEU A 301 9.91 12.83 -5.19
C LEU A 301 11.37 13.23 -4.98
N LEU A 302 12.32 12.39 -5.38
CA LEU A 302 13.76 12.67 -5.23
C LEU A 302 14.17 13.93 -6.00
N GLU A 303 13.61 14.15 -7.20
CA GLU A 303 13.88 15.37 -7.98
C GLU A 303 13.35 16.64 -7.27
N VAL A 304 12.16 16.60 -6.68
CA VAL A 304 11.60 17.71 -5.90
C VAL A 304 12.47 18.01 -4.67
N LEU A 305 12.91 16.98 -3.95
CA LEU A 305 13.82 17.15 -2.82
C LEU A 305 15.16 17.79 -3.24
N LEU A 306 15.71 17.35 -4.38
CA LEU A 306 16.99 17.86 -4.93
C LEU A 306 16.89 19.34 -5.32
N LYS A 307 15.71 19.79 -5.75
CA LYS A 307 15.44 21.19 -6.14
C LYS A 307 14.95 22.06 -4.99
N SER A 308 14.81 21.49 -3.77
CA SER A 308 14.29 22.24 -2.64
C SER A 308 15.31 23.24 -2.09
N ASN A 309 14.82 24.25 -1.36
CA ASN A 309 15.67 25.22 -0.65
C ASN A 309 16.22 24.68 0.69
N HIS A 310 15.92 23.43 1.05
CA HIS A 310 16.34 22.79 2.29
C HIS A 310 17.57 21.90 2.02
N GLU A 311 18.74 22.32 2.48
CA GLU A 311 20.02 21.61 2.25
C GLU A 311 20.00 20.15 2.73
N ASN A 312 19.29 19.86 3.84
CA ASN A 312 19.14 18.52 4.38
C ASN A 312 18.34 17.61 3.43
N LEU A 313 17.30 18.12 2.77
CA LEU A 313 16.52 17.37 1.79
C LEU A 313 17.31 17.11 0.50
N VAL A 314 18.10 18.08 0.06
CA VAL A 314 19.02 17.93 -1.09
C VAL A 314 19.99 16.76 -0.84
N LYS A 315 20.68 16.79 0.31
CA LYS A 315 21.62 15.72 0.70
C LYS A 315 20.94 14.35 0.82
N PHE A 316 19.76 14.31 1.43
CA PHE A 316 18.99 13.08 1.54
C PHE A 316 18.64 12.50 0.15
N SER A 317 18.21 13.36 -0.78
CA SER A 317 17.92 12.94 -2.15
C SER A 317 19.16 12.38 -2.86
N GLU A 318 20.28 13.10 -2.79
CA GLU A 318 21.56 12.65 -3.39
C GLU A 318 21.96 11.26 -2.86
N GLU A 319 21.85 11.06 -1.56
CA GLU A 319 22.16 9.78 -0.91
C GLU A 319 21.22 8.65 -1.36
N CYS A 320 19.90 8.92 -1.47
CA CYS A 320 18.95 7.94 -1.99
C CYS A 320 19.24 7.59 -3.46
N MET A 321 19.50 8.59 -4.31
CA MET A 321 19.88 8.38 -5.71
C MET A 321 21.18 7.57 -5.82
N ASN A 322 22.18 7.84 -4.98
CA ASN A 322 23.41 7.07 -4.94
C ASN A 322 23.16 5.60 -4.56
N LYS A 323 22.22 5.33 -3.64
CA LYS A 323 21.85 3.95 -3.25
C LYS A 323 21.16 3.21 -4.40
N ILE A 324 20.28 3.88 -5.14
CA ILE A 324 19.61 3.31 -6.33
C ILE A 324 20.66 3.03 -7.41
N THR A 325 21.51 4.00 -7.74
CA THR A 325 22.54 3.87 -8.78
C THR A 325 23.56 2.77 -8.44
N ALA A 326 23.90 2.62 -7.16
CA ALA A 326 24.82 1.58 -6.68
C ALA A 326 24.17 0.18 -6.55
N GLY A 327 22.89 0.01 -6.90
CA GLY A 327 22.14 -1.25 -6.79
C GLY A 327 21.90 -1.71 -5.34
N LYS A 328 22.03 -0.80 -4.37
CA LYS A 328 21.67 -1.07 -2.97
C LYS A 328 20.17 -0.98 -2.74
N TRP A 329 19.51 -0.14 -3.50
CA TRP A 329 18.06 -0.02 -3.59
C TRP A 329 17.65 -0.38 -5.02
N GLU A 330 16.79 -1.36 -5.16
CA GLU A 330 16.25 -1.83 -6.44
C GLU A 330 14.75 -1.52 -6.48
N ILE A 331 14.28 -0.82 -7.51
CA ILE A 331 12.86 -0.51 -7.69
C ILE A 331 12.28 -1.55 -8.63
N LEU A 332 11.19 -2.20 -8.21
CA LEU A 332 10.55 -3.32 -8.89
C LEU A 332 9.05 -3.04 -9.07
N ASN A 333 8.56 -3.23 -10.29
CA ASN A 333 7.18 -2.94 -10.68
C ASN A 333 6.45 -4.17 -11.23
N GLU A 334 6.62 -5.33 -10.59
CA GLU A 334 6.02 -6.59 -11.02
C GLU A 334 4.48 -6.45 -11.18
N PRO A 335 3.92 -7.04 -12.26
CA PRO A 335 2.49 -6.93 -12.59
C PRO A 335 1.56 -7.47 -11.50
N PHE A 336 2.00 -8.46 -10.74
CA PHE A 336 1.19 -9.14 -9.72
C PHE A 336 0.58 -8.18 -8.69
N TRP A 337 1.27 -7.09 -8.34
CA TRP A 337 0.77 -6.11 -7.37
C TRP A 337 -0.53 -5.43 -7.79
N THR A 338 -0.85 -5.48 -9.10
CA THR A 338 -2.08 -4.94 -9.70
C THR A 338 -2.98 -6.03 -10.29
N TYR A 339 -2.79 -7.31 -9.92
CA TYR A 339 -3.64 -8.44 -10.34
C TYR A 339 -4.89 -8.58 -9.45
N PRO A 340 -5.92 -9.34 -9.91
CA PRO A 340 -7.13 -9.60 -9.14
C PRO A 340 -6.88 -10.45 -7.88
N HIS A 341 -5.85 -11.30 -7.89
CA HIS A 341 -5.53 -12.28 -6.87
C HIS A 341 -5.24 -11.67 -5.50
N ASP A 342 -5.60 -12.36 -4.44
CA ASP A 342 -4.99 -12.13 -3.13
C ASP A 342 -3.59 -12.78 -3.07
N PHE A 343 -2.84 -12.51 -1.99
CA PHE A 343 -1.44 -12.97 -1.97
C PHE A 343 -1.30 -14.48 -1.72
N SER A 344 -2.33 -15.16 -1.19
CA SER A 344 -2.30 -16.63 -1.05
C SER A 344 -2.23 -17.35 -2.39
N GLU A 345 -2.67 -16.71 -3.48
CA GLU A 345 -2.63 -17.25 -4.83
C GLU A 345 -1.30 -16.97 -5.56
N MET A 346 -0.35 -16.19 -4.95
CA MET A 346 0.86 -15.73 -5.64
C MET A 346 1.74 -16.87 -6.13
N GLU A 347 1.92 -17.94 -5.33
CA GLU A 347 2.78 -19.06 -5.71
C GLU A 347 2.31 -19.73 -7.01
N SER A 348 1.00 -19.75 -7.28
CA SER A 348 0.43 -20.29 -8.51
C SER A 348 0.35 -19.26 -9.64
N ALA A 349 0.03 -18.01 -9.35
CA ALA A 349 -0.20 -16.96 -10.34
C ALA A 349 1.10 -16.30 -10.83
N ASP A 350 2.11 -16.18 -9.95
CA ASP A 350 3.44 -15.64 -10.26
C ASP A 350 4.52 -16.33 -9.40
N PRO A 351 4.89 -17.58 -9.75
CA PRO A 351 5.87 -18.36 -9.00
C PRO A 351 7.27 -17.72 -8.97
N LEU A 352 7.59 -16.87 -9.95
CA LEU A 352 8.89 -16.18 -9.99
C LEU A 352 8.95 -15.09 -8.93
N LEU A 353 7.89 -14.30 -8.79
CA LEU A 353 7.80 -13.29 -7.74
C LEU A 353 7.77 -13.96 -6.35
N TYR A 354 6.97 -15.02 -6.17
CA TYR A 354 6.93 -15.76 -4.90
C TYR A 354 8.32 -16.25 -4.49
N LYS A 355 9.06 -16.84 -5.43
CA LYS A 355 10.44 -17.29 -5.22
C LYS A 355 11.38 -16.12 -4.89
N LYS A 356 11.27 -14.99 -5.62
CA LYS A 356 12.06 -13.77 -5.39
C LYS A 356 11.84 -13.25 -3.96
N LEU A 357 10.58 -13.19 -3.50
CA LEU A 357 10.25 -12.79 -2.12
C LEU A 357 10.83 -13.78 -1.08
N GLY A 358 10.92 -15.06 -1.43
CA GLY A 358 11.55 -16.09 -0.59
C GLY A 358 13.07 -15.91 -0.36
N GLU A 359 13.74 -15.05 -1.13
CA GLU A 359 15.16 -14.71 -0.97
C GLU A 359 15.40 -13.69 0.15
N SER A 360 14.37 -12.95 0.53
CA SER A 360 14.47 -11.88 1.53
C SER A 360 14.53 -12.42 2.95
N ASP A 361 15.23 -11.70 3.80
CA ASP A 361 15.24 -11.97 5.24
C ASP A 361 13.95 -11.45 5.90
N LEU A 362 13.36 -10.40 5.32
CA LEU A 362 12.12 -9.79 5.78
C LEU A 362 11.39 -9.11 4.63
N ILE A 363 10.05 -9.24 4.59
CA ILE A 363 9.18 -8.50 3.67
C ILE A 363 8.29 -7.58 4.50
N ILE A 364 8.28 -6.29 4.20
CA ILE A 364 7.42 -5.30 4.86
C ILE A 364 6.28 -4.90 3.92
N PHE A 365 5.06 -5.16 4.30
CA PHE A 365 3.86 -4.75 3.57
C PHE A 365 3.28 -3.47 4.18
N LYS A 366 3.15 -2.42 3.36
CA LYS A 366 2.62 -1.12 3.76
C LYS A 366 1.14 -0.98 3.42
N GLY A 367 0.37 -0.47 4.39
CA GLY A 367 -0.96 0.06 4.16
C GLY A 367 -2.10 -0.96 4.17
N ASP A 368 -3.30 -0.41 4.02
CA ASP A 368 -4.55 -1.17 4.16
C ASP A 368 -4.81 -2.13 3.00
N LEU A 369 -4.52 -1.72 1.76
CA LEU A 369 -4.71 -2.58 0.58
C LEU A 369 -3.84 -3.83 0.66
N ASN A 370 -2.55 -3.68 0.96
CA ASN A 370 -1.65 -4.84 1.07
C ASN A 370 -2.08 -5.78 2.21
N TYR A 371 -2.58 -5.25 3.33
CA TYR A 371 -3.14 -6.07 4.40
C TYR A 371 -4.37 -6.85 3.96
N ARG A 372 -5.29 -6.23 3.23
CA ARG A 372 -6.47 -6.90 2.65
C ARG A 372 -6.06 -8.00 1.68
N LYS A 373 -5.05 -7.75 0.85
CA LYS A 373 -4.45 -8.75 -0.05
C LYS A 373 -3.78 -9.89 0.71
N LEU A 374 -3.08 -9.61 1.82
CA LEU A 374 -2.46 -10.62 2.69
C LEU A 374 -3.49 -11.57 3.32
N THR A 375 -4.61 -11.01 3.79
CA THR A 375 -5.66 -11.77 4.50
C THR A 375 -6.79 -12.23 3.58
N GLY A 376 -6.68 -12.01 2.26
CA GLY A 376 -7.69 -12.31 1.25
C GLY A 376 -8.98 -11.49 1.39
N ASP A 377 -8.99 -10.42 2.19
CA ASP A 377 -10.16 -9.57 2.47
C ASP A 377 -11.40 -10.41 2.89
N ARG A 378 -11.16 -11.39 3.79
CA ARG A 378 -12.15 -12.37 4.24
C ARG A 378 -12.71 -12.03 5.61
N GLN A 379 -13.87 -12.60 5.93
CA GLN A 379 -14.59 -12.42 7.19
C GLN A 379 -13.99 -13.30 8.30
N TRP A 380 -12.68 -13.17 8.52
CA TRP A 380 -11.98 -13.83 9.62
C TRP A 380 -12.55 -13.39 10.97
N ASP A 381 -12.57 -14.30 11.95
CA ASP A 381 -12.71 -13.90 13.35
C ASP A 381 -11.53 -13.02 13.74
N GLU A 382 -11.79 -11.95 14.48
CA GLU A 382 -10.75 -10.98 14.85
C GLU A 382 -9.64 -11.60 15.75
N THR A 383 -9.93 -12.73 16.39
CA THR A 383 -8.95 -13.48 17.22
C THR A 383 -8.15 -14.50 16.42
N THR A 384 -8.50 -14.75 15.14
CA THR A 384 -7.69 -15.58 14.22
C THR A 384 -6.26 -15.06 14.19
N SER A 385 -5.27 -15.95 14.31
CA SER A 385 -3.87 -15.52 14.26
C SER A 385 -3.51 -14.90 12.91
N PHE A 386 -2.54 -13.98 12.91
CA PHE A 386 -2.09 -13.37 11.67
C PHE A 386 -1.54 -14.42 10.69
N GLU A 387 -0.76 -15.39 11.19
CA GLU A 387 -0.23 -16.50 10.39
C GLU A 387 -1.33 -17.32 9.71
N GLU A 388 -2.40 -17.67 10.44
CA GLU A 388 -3.53 -18.42 9.87
C GLU A 388 -4.24 -17.61 8.78
N ALA A 389 -4.43 -16.31 9.00
CA ALA A 389 -5.11 -15.42 8.05
C ALA A 389 -4.28 -15.15 6.78
N LEU A 390 -2.96 -15.38 6.79
CA LEU A 390 -2.11 -15.35 5.58
C LEU A 390 -2.43 -16.50 4.62
N ASN A 391 -3.20 -17.48 5.05
CA ASN A 391 -3.71 -18.57 4.20
C ASN A 391 -2.65 -19.24 3.33
N GLY A 392 -1.46 -19.49 3.91
CA GLY A 392 -0.33 -20.15 3.23
C GLY A 392 0.63 -19.22 2.49
N PHE A 393 0.40 -17.92 2.46
CA PHE A 393 1.35 -16.96 1.91
C PHE A 393 2.51 -16.72 2.89
N LEU A 394 3.52 -17.57 2.81
CA LEU A 394 4.66 -17.59 3.72
C LEU A 394 6.00 -17.69 2.97
N PRO A 395 6.29 -16.82 2.00
CA PRO A 395 7.54 -16.89 1.23
C PRO A 395 8.77 -16.69 2.12
N SER A 396 8.71 -15.76 3.07
CA SER A 396 9.75 -15.44 4.05
C SER A 396 9.14 -14.92 5.34
N SER A 397 9.96 -14.46 6.32
CA SER A 397 9.46 -13.62 7.41
C SER A 397 8.82 -12.37 6.82
N LEU A 398 7.66 -11.99 7.34
CA LEU A 398 6.96 -10.82 6.84
C LEU A 398 6.32 -10.01 7.96
N ALA A 399 6.16 -8.74 7.70
CA ALA A 399 5.49 -7.80 8.58
C ALA A 399 4.52 -6.91 7.81
N THR A 400 3.49 -6.42 8.49
CA THR A 400 2.59 -5.40 7.97
C THR A 400 2.58 -4.17 8.85
N LEU A 401 2.62 -2.99 8.22
CA LEU A 401 2.44 -1.68 8.86
C LEU A 401 1.16 -1.08 8.31
N ARG A 402 0.08 -1.14 9.10
CA ARG A 402 -1.25 -0.78 8.62
C ARG A 402 -1.99 0.15 9.56
N THR A 403 -2.49 1.29 9.07
CA THR A 403 -3.60 2.02 9.66
C THR A 403 -4.92 1.39 9.20
N ILE A 404 -5.84 1.09 10.13
CA ILE A 404 -7.04 0.30 9.86
C ILE A 404 -8.09 1.17 9.17
N LYS A 405 -8.44 0.80 7.91
CA LYS A 405 -9.43 1.51 7.07
C LYS A 405 -10.41 0.57 6.37
N ALA A 406 -10.46 -0.72 6.78
CA ALA A 406 -11.37 -1.72 6.24
C ALA A 406 -11.81 -2.71 7.33
N ASP A 407 -12.87 -3.48 7.04
CA ASP A 407 -13.51 -4.39 7.99
C ASP A 407 -12.56 -5.47 8.54
N VAL A 408 -11.72 -6.04 7.67
CA VAL A 408 -10.84 -7.14 8.06
C VAL A 408 -9.75 -6.68 9.04
N VAL A 409 -9.69 -7.33 10.18
CA VAL A 409 -8.58 -7.22 11.14
C VAL A 409 -8.49 -8.55 11.89
N VAL A 410 -7.28 -9.06 12.09
CA VAL A 410 -7.02 -10.35 12.77
C VAL A 410 -5.93 -10.20 13.83
N GLY A 411 -5.72 -11.24 14.63
CA GLY A 411 -4.69 -11.29 15.67
C GLY A 411 -5.00 -10.43 16.90
N LEU A 412 -6.26 -10.03 17.10
CA LEU A 412 -6.66 -9.26 18.25
C LEU A 412 -6.87 -10.15 19.48
N GLN A 413 -6.60 -9.60 20.67
CA GLN A 413 -6.99 -10.25 21.90
C GLN A 413 -8.53 -10.28 22.02
N SER A 414 -9.06 -11.36 22.57
CA SER A 414 -10.50 -11.51 22.80
C SER A 414 -11.06 -10.31 23.58
N GLY A 415 -12.19 -9.77 23.09
CA GLY A 415 -12.87 -8.60 23.66
C GLY A 415 -12.33 -7.24 23.23
N THR A 416 -11.23 -7.15 22.46
CA THR A 416 -10.70 -5.88 21.98
C THR A 416 -11.70 -5.17 21.05
N CYS A 417 -12.32 -5.88 20.11
CA CYS A 417 -13.34 -5.32 19.23
C CYS A 417 -14.52 -4.77 19.98
N ASP A 418 -15.02 -5.47 21.01
CA ASP A 418 -16.12 -5.02 21.85
C ASP A 418 -15.79 -3.74 22.60
N GLN A 419 -14.56 -3.61 23.10
CA GLN A 419 -14.09 -2.39 23.76
C GLN A 419 -14.02 -1.22 22.77
N LEU A 420 -13.43 -1.42 21.59
CA LEU A 420 -13.32 -0.38 20.57
C LEU A 420 -14.68 0.03 20.00
N ASN A 421 -15.62 -0.90 19.82
CA ASN A 421 -16.98 -0.63 19.39
C ASN A 421 -17.76 0.25 20.39
N LYS A 422 -17.47 0.14 21.69
CA LYS A 422 -18.06 1.04 22.73
C LYS A 422 -17.51 2.47 22.63
N ILE A 423 -16.26 2.64 22.17
CA ILE A 423 -15.63 3.96 21.98
C ILE A 423 -16.10 4.59 20.66
N SER A 424 -16.09 3.84 19.57
CA SER A 424 -16.49 4.29 18.23
C SER A 424 -16.96 3.14 17.37
N GLN A 425 -18.21 3.17 16.92
CA GLN A 425 -18.73 2.13 16.01
C GLN A 425 -18.03 2.07 14.65
N ASN A 426 -17.35 3.16 14.27
CA ASN A 426 -16.66 3.29 12.98
C ASN A 426 -15.13 3.23 13.10
N TRP A 427 -14.60 2.64 14.17
CA TRP A 427 -13.15 2.63 14.42
C TRP A 427 -12.37 1.90 13.32
N LYS A 428 -12.94 0.90 12.67
CA LYS A 428 -12.33 0.15 11.56
C LYS A 428 -12.13 0.97 10.27
N PHE A 429 -12.73 2.17 10.16
CA PHE A 429 -12.77 2.90 8.88
C PHE A 429 -12.06 4.25 8.89
N LYS A 430 -11.68 4.76 10.06
CA LYS A 430 -11.19 6.12 10.23
C LYS A 430 -9.66 6.25 10.16
N GLY A 431 -8.93 5.13 10.23
CA GLY A 431 -7.47 5.16 10.33
C GLY A 431 -6.96 5.70 11.68
N ASP A 432 -7.80 5.68 12.71
CA ASP A 432 -7.40 6.11 14.05
C ASP A 432 -6.61 5.06 14.81
N TYR A 433 -6.76 3.79 14.43
CA TYR A 433 -6.05 2.65 14.99
C TYR A 433 -5.15 2.00 13.95
N ALA A 434 -4.12 1.32 14.43
CA ALA A 434 -3.15 0.65 13.59
C ALA A 434 -2.74 -0.70 14.15
N VAL A 435 -2.10 -1.51 13.29
CA VAL A 435 -1.43 -2.75 13.66
C VAL A 435 -0.02 -2.79 13.08
N ILE A 436 0.91 -3.32 13.85
CA ILE A 436 2.21 -3.82 13.42
C ILE A 436 2.16 -5.32 13.71
N GLN A 437 2.00 -6.15 12.68
CA GLN A 437 1.90 -7.59 12.83
C GLN A 437 3.03 -8.27 12.07
N CYS A 438 3.53 -9.37 12.62
CA CYS A 438 4.70 -10.05 12.10
C CYS A 438 4.50 -11.56 12.09
N TYR A 439 4.91 -12.20 10.99
CA TYR A 439 5.17 -13.62 10.91
C TYR A 439 6.68 -13.86 10.84
N LYS A 440 7.23 -14.60 11.78
CA LYS A 440 8.64 -14.99 11.78
C LYS A 440 8.77 -16.41 11.24
N LYS A 441 9.37 -16.54 10.05
CA LYS A 441 9.69 -17.84 9.47
C LYS A 441 10.78 -18.51 10.33
N LEU A 442 10.49 -19.70 10.82
CA LEU A 442 11.48 -20.47 11.55
C LEU A 442 12.58 -20.91 10.58
N SER A 443 13.84 -20.61 10.91
CA SER A 443 14.96 -21.19 10.20
C SER A 443 14.91 -22.70 10.39
N ASN A 444 14.78 -23.46 9.28
CA ASN A 444 15.01 -24.89 9.34
C ASN A 444 16.44 -25.08 9.89
N LEU A 445 16.53 -25.50 11.14
CA LEU A 445 17.78 -26.03 11.70
C LEU A 445 18.11 -27.29 10.87
N SER A 446 18.93 -27.08 9.82
CA SER A 446 19.54 -28.18 9.04
C SER A 446 20.69 -28.80 9.79
#